data_4f8a7c48955fac713f103a357ccef80a
#
_entry.id   4f8a7c48955fac713f103a357ccef80a
#
_cell.length_a   1.000
_cell.length_b   1.000
_cell.length_c   1.000
_cell.angle_alpha   90.00
_cell.angle_beta   90.00
_cell.angle_gamma   90.00
#
_symmetry.space_group_name_H-M   'P 1'
#
loop_
_entity.id
_entity.type
_entity.pdbx_description
1 polymer ?
#
loop_
_entity_poly.entity_id
_entity_poly.type
_entity_poly.pdbx_seq_one_letter_code
_entity_poly.pdbx_strand_id
1 'polypeptide(L)'
;MKHLFTALMFIATIMLSACNESSAKNEIYVFSQPGCGHCINAHEYMERYYKDYNIKEINIREGANINQLMKYAKKFKVPQNSLGTPFIVIGNNYIRGWGNEQVKEFNRYAKEFKNTK
;
A
#
# COMPACT_ATOMS: atom_id res chain seq x y z
N MET A 1 41.59 31.82 42.33
CA MET A 1 40.64 32.17 41.27
C MET A 1 40.22 30.90 40.59
N LYS A 2 39.08 30.48 40.92
CA LYS A 2 38.56 29.25 40.36
C LYS A 2 37.57 29.57 39.29
N HIS A 3 37.96 29.31 38.10
CA HIS A 3 37.05 29.39 36.96
C HIS A 3 36.29 28.10 36.87
N LEU A 4 35.08 28.15 37.32
CA LEU A 4 34.13 27.11 37.05
C LEU A 4 33.73 27.19 35.59
N PHE A 5 34.42 26.41 34.81
CA PHE A 5 33.91 26.10 33.50
C PHE A 5 32.74 25.11 33.65
N THR A 6 31.59 25.65 33.80
CA THR A 6 30.39 24.90 33.54
C THR A 6 30.38 24.62 32.04
N ALA A 7 30.91 23.49 31.70
CA ALA A 7 30.70 22.96 30.38
C ALA A 7 29.21 22.69 30.25
N LEU A 8 28.54 23.61 29.63
CA LEU A 8 27.17 23.46 29.23
C LEU A 8 27.18 22.43 28.12
N MET A 9 27.03 21.19 28.50
CA MET A 9 26.79 20.12 27.56
C MET A 9 25.40 20.35 26.97
N PHE A 10 25.37 21.01 25.83
CA PHE A 10 24.21 20.97 24.97
C PHE A 10 24.10 19.55 24.43
N ILE A 11 23.34 18.75 25.12
CA ILE A 11 22.86 17.52 24.55
C ILE A 11 21.83 17.94 23.50
N ALA A 12 22.29 18.08 22.28
CA ALA A 12 21.39 18.17 21.15
C ALA A 12 20.68 16.82 21.06
N THR A 13 19.56 16.70 21.70
CA THR A 13 18.63 15.63 21.42
C THR A 13 18.14 15.82 20.01
N ILE A 14 18.83 15.17 19.10
CA ILE A 14 18.34 15.03 17.74
C ILE A 14 17.08 14.18 17.85
N MET A 15 15.95 14.85 17.88
CA MET A 15 14.66 14.20 17.68
C MET A 15 14.65 13.72 16.25
N LEU A 16 15.12 12.52 16.03
CA LEU A 16 14.82 11.78 14.82
C LEU A 16 13.32 11.55 14.82
N SER A 17 12.59 12.48 14.22
CA SER A 17 11.23 12.20 13.84
C SER A 17 11.30 11.09 12.81
N ALA A 18 11.05 9.87 13.27
CA ALA A 18 10.88 8.75 12.37
C ALA A 18 9.71 9.09 11.46
N CYS A 19 10.01 9.42 10.20
CA CYS A 19 8.99 9.50 9.18
C CYS A 19 8.22 8.19 9.18
N ASN A 20 6.91 8.27 9.40
CA ASN A 20 6.02 7.13 9.38
C ASN A 20 5.85 6.56 7.96
N GLU A 21 6.93 6.20 7.31
CA GLU A 21 6.86 5.45 6.06
C GLU A 21 6.48 3.99 6.30
N SER A 22 6.53 3.54 7.55
CA SER A 22 6.20 2.16 7.91
C SER A 22 4.71 1.83 7.76
N SER A 23 3.80 2.79 7.81
CA SER A 23 2.37 2.53 7.64
C SER A 23 2.01 2.18 6.20
N ALA A 24 2.65 2.80 5.22
CA ALA A 24 2.42 2.52 3.80
C ALA A 24 2.92 1.12 3.38
N LYS A 25 3.90 0.56 4.07
CA LYS A 25 4.45 -0.77 3.77
C LYS A 25 3.55 -1.92 4.20
N ASN A 26 2.59 -1.66 5.08
CA ASN A 26 1.72 -2.68 5.65
C ASN A 26 0.29 -2.60 5.12
N GLU A 27 0.04 -1.80 4.09
CA GLU A 27 -1.26 -1.65 3.48
C GLU A 27 -1.30 -2.31 2.10
N ILE A 28 -2.41 -2.98 1.83
CA ILE A 28 -2.75 -3.47 0.50
C ILE A 28 -3.76 -2.50 -0.08
N TYR A 29 -3.49 -1.98 -1.26
CA TYR A 29 -4.39 -1.06 -1.94
C TYR A 29 -5.17 -1.78 -3.02
N VAL A 30 -6.48 -1.63 -3.01
CA VAL A 30 -7.36 -2.16 -4.04
C VAL A 30 -8.05 -0.99 -4.71
N PHE A 31 -7.61 -0.66 -5.91
CA PHE A 31 -8.24 0.37 -6.72
C PHE A 31 -9.44 -0.23 -7.42
N SER A 32 -10.61 0.31 -7.13
CA SER A 32 -11.89 -0.17 -7.62
C SER A 32 -12.74 0.97 -8.17
N GLN A 33 -13.88 0.63 -8.74
CA GLN A 33 -14.85 1.62 -9.18
C GLN A 33 -16.26 1.04 -9.07
N PRO A 34 -17.28 1.90 -8.93
CA PRO A 34 -18.67 1.45 -8.90
C PRO A 34 -19.05 0.67 -10.18
N GLY A 35 -19.83 -0.39 -10.01
CA GLY A 35 -20.30 -1.20 -11.14
C GLY A 35 -19.27 -2.20 -11.67
N CYS A 36 -18.13 -2.35 -11.00
CA CYS A 36 -17.11 -3.31 -11.39
C CYS A 36 -17.38 -4.67 -10.73
N GLY A 37 -17.87 -5.64 -11.49
CA GLY A 37 -18.19 -6.99 -10.98
C GLY A 37 -16.97 -7.73 -10.46
N HIS A 38 -15.83 -7.62 -11.13
CA HIS A 38 -14.58 -8.23 -10.67
C HIS A 38 -14.07 -7.60 -9.38
N CYS A 39 -14.32 -6.31 -9.17
CA CYS A 39 -13.98 -5.62 -7.91
C CYS A 39 -14.81 -6.16 -6.75
N ILE A 40 -16.10 -6.41 -6.97
CA ILE A 40 -16.98 -6.98 -5.96
C ILE A 40 -16.49 -8.37 -5.55
N ASN A 41 -16.16 -9.21 -6.52
CA ASN A 41 -15.67 -10.56 -6.27
C ASN A 41 -14.34 -10.54 -5.50
N ALA A 42 -13.44 -9.62 -5.85
CA ALA A 42 -12.18 -9.45 -5.13
C ALA A 42 -12.43 -9.02 -3.68
N HIS A 43 -13.30 -8.05 -3.47
CA HIS A 43 -13.68 -7.56 -2.15
C HIS A 43 -14.24 -8.68 -1.28
N GLU A 44 -15.20 -9.45 -1.78
CA GLU A 44 -15.81 -10.57 -1.05
C GLU A 44 -14.77 -11.63 -0.67
N TYR A 45 -13.86 -11.96 -1.58
CA TYR A 45 -12.78 -12.90 -1.33
C TYR A 45 -11.85 -12.41 -0.21
N MET A 46 -11.45 -11.16 -0.27
CA MET A 46 -10.56 -10.57 0.73
C MET A 46 -11.24 -10.47 2.10
N GLU A 47 -12.51 -10.10 2.14
CA GLU A 47 -13.28 -10.08 3.39
C GLU A 47 -13.41 -11.45 4.02
N ARG A 48 -13.52 -12.48 3.22
CA ARG A 48 -13.67 -13.84 3.71
C ARG A 48 -12.37 -14.44 4.23
N TYR A 49 -11.26 -14.22 3.52
CA TYR A 49 -10.01 -14.95 3.78
C TYR A 49 -8.88 -14.08 4.31
N TYR A 50 -9.00 -12.76 4.24
CA TYR A 50 -7.92 -11.82 4.58
C TYR A 50 -8.34 -10.70 5.52
N LYS A 51 -9.22 -11.01 6.47
CA LYS A 51 -9.72 -10.05 7.46
C LYS A 51 -8.63 -9.41 8.31
N ASP A 52 -7.54 -10.15 8.56
CA ASP A 52 -6.43 -9.71 9.40
C ASP A 52 -5.43 -8.81 8.67
N TYR A 53 -5.63 -8.63 7.38
CA TYR A 53 -4.79 -7.78 6.55
C TYR A 53 -5.35 -6.37 6.50
N ASN A 54 -4.45 -5.40 6.47
CA ASN A 54 -4.84 -4.01 6.29
C ASN A 54 -5.07 -3.72 4.81
N ILE A 55 -6.31 -3.91 4.37
CA ILE A 55 -6.71 -3.72 2.97
C ILE A 55 -7.49 -2.42 2.86
N LYS A 56 -7.00 -1.54 2.01
CA LYS A 56 -7.62 -0.25 1.73
C LYS A 56 -8.18 -0.23 0.32
N GLU A 57 -9.49 -0.15 0.24
CA GLU A 57 -10.19 -0.01 -1.03
C GLU A 57 -10.28 1.46 -1.43
N ILE A 58 -9.91 1.77 -2.64
CA ILE A 58 -9.82 3.13 -3.15
C ILE A 58 -10.67 3.24 -4.41
N ASN A 59 -11.73 4.05 -4.33
CA ASN A 59 -12.58 4.33 -5.48
C ASN A 59 -11.89 5.34 -6.40
N ILE A 60 -11.53 4.90 -7.60
CA ILE A 60 -10.80 5.75 -8.56
C ILE A 60 -11.63 6.88 -9.16
N ARG A 61 -12.95 6.85 -8.95
CA ARG A 61 -13.84 7.91 -9.43
C ARG A 61 -14.01 9.05 -8.42
N GLU A 62 -13.48 8.89 -7.22
CA GLU A 62 -13.55 9.91 -6.18
C GLU A 62 -12.30 10.78 -6.15
N GLY A 63 -12.50 12.11 -6.27
CA GLY A 63 -11.45 13.10 -6.11
C GLY A 63 -10.21 12.81 -6.96
N ALA A 64 -9.04 12.91 -6.34
CA ALA A 64 -7.75 12.69 -6.98
C ALA A 64 -7.24 11.24 -6.88
N ASN A 65 -8.09 10.28 -6.51
CA ASN A 65 -7.68 8.90 -6.30
C ASN A 65 -7.13 8.24 -7.59
N ILE A 66 -7.63 8.64 -8.74
CA ILE A 66 -7.09 8.17 -10.01
C ILE A 66 -5.60 8.49 -10.17
N ASN A 67 -5.14 9.61 -9.63
CA ASN A 67 -3.75 10.01 -9.71
C ASN A 67 -2.84 9.05 -8.91
N GLN A 68 -3.34 8.52 -7.80
CA GLN A 68 -2.62 7.50 -7.03
C GLN A 68 -2.46 6.21 -7.82
N LEU A 69 -3.53 5.76 -8.49
CA LEU A 69 -3.45 4.62 -9.40
C LEU A 69 -2.42 4.85 -10.51
N MET A 70 -2.43 6.03 -11.11
CA MET A 70 -1.47 6.38 -12.17
C MET A 70 -0.02 6.36 -11.71
N LYS A 71 0.24 6.76 -10.46
CA LYS A 71 1.58 6.66 -9.86
C LYS A 71 2.05 5.21 -9.76
N TYR A 72 1.17 4.31 -9.32
CA TYR A 72 1.50 2.89 -9.27
C TYR A 72 1.66 2.28 -10.64
N ALA A 73 0.80 2.63 -11.59
CA ALA A 73 0.94 2.19 -12.97
C ALA A 73 2.32 2.56 -13.55
N LYS A 74 2.75 3.79 -13.30
CA LYS A 74 4.07 4.26 -13.72
C LYS A 74 5.19 3.49 -13.00
N LYS A 75 5.06 3.29 -11.70
CA LYS A 75 6.03 2.52 -10.89
C LYS A 75 6.23 1.11 -11.42
N PHE A 76 5.15 0.44 -11.77
CA PHE A 76 5.17 -0.94 -12.27
C PHE A 76 5.26 -1.04 -13.79
N LYS A 77 5.42 0.08 -14.49
CA LYS A 77 5.52 0.15 -15.95
C LYS A 77 4.32 -0.46 -16.67
N VAL A 78 3.15 -0.26 -16.12
CA VAL A 78 1.88 -0.69 -16.73
C VAL A 78 1.37 0.41 -17.66
N PRO A 79 1.15 0.12 -18.95
CA PRO A 79 0.64 1.13 -19.89
C PRO A 79 -0.76 1.62 -19.48
N GLN A 80 -1.01 2.92 -19.66
CA GLN A 80 -2.28 3.53 -19.27
C GLN A 80 -3.49 2.91 -19.99
N ASN A 81 -3.33 2.49 -21.24
CA ASN A 81 -4.38 1.86 -22.01
C ASN A 81 -4.71 0.44 -21.59
N SER A 82 -3.91 -0.17 -20.73
CA SER A 82 -4.15 -1.50 -20.17
C SER A 82 -4.52 -1.46 -18.69
N LEU A 83 -4.78 -0.28 -18.13
CA LEU A 83 -5.29 -0.15 -16.77
C LEU A 83 -6.76 -0.53 -16.70
N GLY A 84 -7.10 -1.29 -15.68
CA GLY A 84 -8.45 -1.68 -15.37
C GLY A 84 -8.62 -1.89 -13.88
N THR A 85 -9.82 -2.16 -13.45
CA THR A 85 -10.15 -2.46 -12.06
C THR A 85 -10.66 -3.89 -11.92
N PRO A 86 -10.38 -4.54 -10.77
CA PRO A 86 -9.54 -4.05 -9.68
C PRO A 86 -8.06 -4.00 -10.07
N PHE A 87 -7.35 -3.01 -9.57
CA PHE A 87 -5.90 -2.97 -9.62
C PHE A 87 -5.39 -3.04 -8.18
N ILE A 88 -4.61 -4.05 -7.86
CA ILE A 88 -4.22 -4.35 -6.49
C ILE A 88 -2.73 -4.13 -6.33
N VAL A 89 -2.34 -3.38 -5.30
CA VAL A 89 -0.95 -3.16 -4.94
C VAL A 89 -0.69 -3.85 -3.61
N ILE A 90 0.22 -4.80 -3.61
CA ILE A 90 0.59 -5.58 -2.44
C ILE A 90 2.11 -5.67 -2.33
N GLY A 91 2.68 -4.93 -1.36
CA GLY A 91 4.13 -4.81 -1.24
C GLY A 91 4.75 -4.22 -2.51
N ASN A 92 5.70 -4.94 -3.08
CA ASN A 92 6.37 -4.56 -4.33
C ASN A 92 5.74 -5.20 -5.57
N ASN A 93 4.54 -5.75 -5.42
CA ASN A 93 3.84 -6.47 -6.48
C ASN A 93 2.51 -5.80 -6.81
N TYR A 94 2.00 -6.11 -7.97
CA TYR A 94 0.66 -5.66 -8.38
C TYR A 94 -0.09 -6.77 -9.09
N ILE A 95 -1.42 -6.65 -9.08
CA ILE A 95 -2.32 -7.59 -9.76
C ILE A 95 -3.32 -6.77 -10.54
N ARG A 96 -3.56 -7.12 -11.80
CA ARG A 96 -4.58 -6.51 -12.64
C ARG A 96 -5.74 -7.47 -12.85
N GLY A 97 -6.94 -6.98 -12.56
CA GLY A 97 -8.14 -7.78 -12.72
C GLY A 97 -8.34 -8.78 -11.59
N TRP A 98 -9.36 -9.60 -11.74
CA TRP A 98 -9.68 -10.63 -10.76
C TRP A 98 -10.29 -11.85 -11.45
N GLY A 99 -9.71 -12.99 -11.19
CA GLY A 99 -10.10 -14.29 -11.71
C GLY A 99 -9.24 -15.36 -11.06
N ASN A 100 -9.32 -16.59 -11.55
CA ASN A 100 -8.63 -17.73 -10.93
C ASN A 100 -7.12 -17.54 -10.83
N GLU A 101 -6.49 -16.98 -11.85
CA GLU A 101 -5.05 -16.74 -11.84
C GLU A 101 -4.68 -15.62 -10.86
N GLN A 102 -5.46 -14.55 -10.82
CA GLN A 102 -5.24 -13.44 -9.92
C GLN A 102 -5.44 -13.84 -8.45
N VAL A 103 -6.37 -14.75 -8.17
CA VAL A 103 -6.53 -15.31 -6.82
C VAL A 103 -5.26 -16.04 -6.39
N LYS A 104 -4.67 -16.85 -7.26
CA LYS A 104 -3.41 -17.54 -6.99
C LYS A 104 -2.26 -16.57 -6.74
N GLU A 105 -2.16 -15.54 -7.58
CA GLU A 105 -1.15 -14.49 -7.42
C GLU A 105 -1.34 -13.73 -6.10
N PHE A 106 -2.56 -13.36 -5.77
CA PHE A 106 -2.87 -12.68 -4.52
C PHE A 106 -2.45 -13.51 -3.31
N ASN A 107 -2.81 -14.79 -3.29
CA ASN A 107 -2.46 -15.69 -2.19
C ASN A 107 -0.95 -15.80 -2.01
N ARG A 108 -0.21 -15.88 -3.09
CA ARG A 108 1.25 -15.94 -3.07
C ARG A 108 1.85 -14.64 -2.54
N TYR A 109 1.43 -13.50 -3.06
CA TYR A 109 1.93 -12.20 -2.63
C TYR A 109 1.53 -11.87 -1.20
N ALA A 110 0.34 -12.25 -0.77
CA ALA A 110 -0.12 -12.04 0.60
C ALA A 110 0.74 -12.82 1.60
N LYS A 111 1.15 -14.03 1.26
CA LYS A 111 2.05 -14.83 2.08
C LYS A 111 3.43 -14.18 2.20
N GLU A 112 3.98 -13.71 1.09
CA GLU A 112 5.25 -12.97 1.08
C GLU A 112 5.14 -11.68 1.89
N PHE A 113 4.06 -10.94 1.70
CA PHE A 113 3.78 -9.69 2.39
C PHE A 113 3.74 -9.85 3.91
N LYS A 114 3.16 -10.94 4.40
CA LYS A 114 3.11 -11.25 5.83
C LYS A 114 4.50 -11.57 6.40
N ASN A 115 5.35 -12.20 5.62
CA ASN A 115 6.68 -12.62 6.04
C ASN A 115 7.72 -11.49 6.05
N THR A 116 7.40 -10.33 5.48
CA THR A 116 8.32 -9.18 5.44
C THR A 116 8.14 -8.20 6.60
N LYS A 117 7.35 -8.55 7.59
CA LYS A 117 7.19 -7.75 8.82
C LYS A 117 8.36 -7.88 9.76
#